data_89b2d34bb1f160a4c9202fc70be1bd55
#
_entry.id   89b2d34bb1f160a4c9202fc70be1bd55
#
_cell.length_a   1.000
_cell.length_b   1.000
_cell.length_c   1.000
_cell.angle_alpha   90.00
_cell.angle_beta   90.00
_cell.angle_gamma   90.00
#
_symmetry.space_group_name_H-M   'P 1'
#
loop_
_entity.id
_entity.type
_entity.pdbx_description
1 polymer ?
#
loop_
_entity_poly.entity_id
_entity_poly.type
_entity_poly.pdbx_seq_one_letter_code
_entity_poly.pdbx_strand_id
1 'polypeptide(L)'
;MQNNIYYRIHTGKQHGIILDTIPDDVKLVICPDSSSNDYEQHQSLSQKGVDVLVIDHHEADQISQYACIINNQLCDYPTKSLSGVGMVYKFCSYMDELMNVDFADQFLDLVALGMIADMMDLRDFETRHLITKGLENIRNPYFKGMVDKQSYSLKDGISPIGVAFYIAPYVNATIRMGTQEEKLILFESMLDYRGYELISSTKRGCKGQQETRVEQACRNCTNIKNRQTKARDAALETIERIIEEKKLLDNKILAIKLDTFAADKNLTGLIANQLMAKYQRPVLLLNKVVEKVPVYDALGKEISTLASISWEGSGRGYDKSKFDNLREFLKESELVMYAEGHANALGVGITDNNFTTFINYSNQALADFDFTPCYKVDFIFYGDDFRGSDIVEIAELKSLWGQGVEEPLVAIEHINIHNGNVVLMSPDKSPTLKITLPNGTSLIKFKSSQEEYEKLHSETGCITINIVGRCERNIWNGIVTP
;
A
#
# COMPACT_ATOMS: atom_id res chain seq x y z
N MET A 1 -24.10 -28.19 22.54
CA MET A 1 -22.64 -28.34 22.63
C MET A 1 -22.06 -26.95 22.50
N GLN A 2 -21.23 -26.49 23.46
CA GLN A 2 -20.55 -25.22 23.33
C GLN A 2 -19.31 -25.50 22.48
N ASN A 3 -19.26 -24.98 21.25
CA ASN A 3 -18.10 -25.12 20.39
C ASN A 3 -17.04 -24.12 20.87
N ASN A 4 -15.85 -24.60 21.18
CA ASN A 4 -14.72 -23.73 21.46
C ASN A 4 -14.20 -23.16 20.13
N ILE A 5 -14.16 -21.84 20.03
CA ILE A 5 -13.58 -21.13 18.89
C ILE A 5 -12.27 -20.51 19.34
N TYR A 6 -11.19 -20.92 18.71
CA TYR A 6 -9.85 -20.35 18.88
C TYR A 6 -9.55 -19.47 17.69
N TYR A 7 -8.93 -18.32 17.90
CA TYR A 7 -8.39 -17.50 16.82
C TYR A 7 -6.92 -17.19 17.08
N ARG A 8 -6.17 -17.05 16.01
CA ARG A 8 -4.76 -16.78 16.05
C ARG A 8 -4.41 -15.66 15.10
N ILE A 9 -3.55 -14.75 15.56
CA ILE A 9 -2.95 -13.69 14.77
C ILE A 9 -1.47 -14.00 14.61
N HIS A 10 -0.96 -13.98 13.37
CA HIS A 10 0.43 -14.23 13.04
C HIS A 10 1.39 -13.22 13.69
N THR A 11 2.59 -13.69 14.03
CA THR A 11 3.69 -12.86 14.52
C THR A 11 4.69 -12.57 13.40
N GLY A 12 5.13 -11.32 13.30
CA GLY A 12 6.13 -10.92 12.30
C GLY A 12 5.67 -11.19 10.85
N LYS A 13 6.49 -11.94 10.11
CA LYS A 13 6.23 -12.35 8.73
C LYS A 13 5.69 -13.78 8.60
N GLN A 14 5.18 -14.35 9.69
CA GLN A 14 4.52 -15.66 9.61
C GLN A 14 3.34 -15.58 8.63
N HIS A 15 3.16 -16.62 7.85
CA HIS A 15 2.08 -16.77 6.89
C HIS A 15 1.60 -18.22 6.89
N GLY A 16 0.33 -18.46 6.60
CA GLY A 16 -0.22 -19.81 6.48
C GLY A 16 -0.36 -20.57 7.81
N ILE A 17 -0.48 -21.88 7.70
CA ILE A 17 -0.73 -22.78 8.82
C ILE A 17 0.56 -23.08 9.58
N ILE A 18 0.54 -22.88 10.90
CA ILE A 18 1.65 -23.24 11.79
C ILE A 18 1.17 -24.36 12.72
N LEU A 19 1.53 -25.60 12.40
CA LEU A 19 1.03 -26.83 13.01
C LEU A 19 1.16 -26.85 14.54
N ASP A 20 2.32 -26.44 15.07
CA ASP A 20 2.64 -26.49 16.51
C ASP A 20 1.75 -25.61 17.38
N THR A 21 0.87 -24.83 16.77
CA THR A 21 0.03 -23.86 17.48
C THR A 21 -1.43 -24.21 17.45
N ILE A 22 -1.79 -25.32 16.83
CA ILE A 22 -3.16 -25.81 16.75
C ILE A 22 -3.41 -26.71 17.97
N PRO A 23 -4.40 -26.37 18.82
CA PRO A 23 -4.76 -27.21 19.96
C PRO A 23 -5.23 -28.60 19.53
N ASP A 24 -4.99 -29.63 20.37
CA ASP A 24 -5.30 -31.02 20.08
C ASP A 24 -6.81 -31.31 19.96
N ASP A 25 -7.65 -30.47 20.54
CA ASP A 25 -9.13 -30.60 20.52
C ASP A 25 -9.78 -29.99 19.27
N VAL A 26 -9.00 -29.32 18.41
CA VAL A 26 -9.48 -28.72 17.16
C VAL A 26 -9.90 -29.80 16.17
N LYS A 27 -11.07 -29.59 15.54
CA LYS A 27 -11.62 -30.48 14.50
C LYS A 27 -11.68 -29.83 13.12
N LEU A 28 -11.69 -28.51 13.07
CA LEU A 28 -11.71 -27.73 11.83
C LEU A 28 -10.79 -26.52 11.97
N VAL A 29 -9.92 -26.35 10.99
CA VAL A 29 -9.09 -25.15 10.83
C VAL A 29 -9.63 -24.34 9.66
N ILE A 30 -9.95 -23.06 9.89
CA ILE A 30 -10.37 -22.14 8.83
C ILE A 30 -9.25 -21.13 8.60
N CYS A 31 -8.78 -21.04 7.36
CA CYS A 31 -7.69 -20.17 6.95
C CYS A 31 -8.22 -19.09 6.00
N PRO A 32 -8.61 -17.91 6.51
CA PRO A 32 -8.96 -16.80 5.65
C PRO A 32 -7.69 -16.09 5.13
N ASP A 33 -7.70 -15.70 3.86
CA ASP A 33 -6.66 -14.89 3.22
C ASP A 33 -5.26 -15.51 3.23
N SER A 34 -5.18 -16.83 3.23
CA SER A 34 -3.90 -17.55 3.22
C SER A 34 -4.08 -19.04 3.00
N SER A 35 -2.98 -19.73 2.84
CA SER A 35 -2.84 -21.19 2.93
C SER A 35 -3.21 -21.99 1.68
N SER A 36 -3.46 -21.37 0.54
CA SER A 36 -3.69 -22.13 -0.71
C SER A 36 -2.50 -23.02 -1.10
N ASN A 37 -1.28 -22.67 -0.69
CA ASN A 37 -0.04 -23.42 -0.97
C ASN A 37 0.47 -24.28 0.19
N ASP A 38 -0.27 -24.41 1.31
CA ASP A 38 0.15 -25.13 2.51
C ASP A 38 -0.13 -26.66 2.42
N TYR A 39 0.25 -27.28 1.32
CA TYR A 39 -0.05 -28.68 1.01
C TYR A 39 0.40 -29.66 2.10
N GLU A 40 1.62 -29.52 2.60
CA GLU A 40 2.18 -30.41 3.64
C GLU A 40 1.44 -30.26 4.97
N GLN A 41 1.07 -29.05 5.31
CA GLN A 41 0.28 -28.74 6.52
C GLN A 41 -1.13 -29.31 6.42
N HIS A 42 -1.77 -29.19 5.25
CA HIS A 42 -3.08 -29.80 4.99
C HIS A 42 -3.01 -31.33 5.14
N GLN A 43 -2.00 -31.98 4.57
CA GLN A 43 -1.79 -33.40 4.69
C GLN A 43 -1.59 -33.83 6.14
N SER A 44 -0.77 -33.12 6.89
CA SER A 44 -0.50 -33.39 8.30
C SER A 44 -1.74 -33.29 9.17
N LEU A 45 -2.60 -32.27 8.92
CA LEU A 45 -3.87 -32.09 9.63
C LEU A 45 -4.89 -33.17 9.27
N SER A 46 -4.99 -33.51 8.00
CA SER A 46 -5.86 -34.59 7.52
C SER A 46 -5.51 -35.94 8.17
N GLN A 47 -4.21 -36.25 8.31
CA GLN A 47 -3.73 -37.46 9.02
C GLN A 47 -4.13 -37.48 10.50
N LYS A 48 -4.30 -36.31 11.12
CA LYS A 48 -4.76 -36.14 12.51
C LYS A 48 -6.30 -36.12 12.63
N GLY A 49 -7.02 -36.25 11.50
CA GLY A 49 -8.49 -36.16 11.46
C GLY A 49 -9.02 -34.76 11.72
N VAL A 50 -8.27 -33.72 11.32
CA VAL A 50 -8.66 -32.32 11.39
C VAL A 50 -8.97 -31.84 9.97
N ASP A 51 -10.17 -31.33 9.77
CA ASP A 51 -10.60 -30.75 8.51
C ASP A 51 -9.98 -29.36 8.31
N VAL A 52 -9.71 -28.98 7.06
CA VAL A 52 -9.17 -27.67 6.71
C VAL A 52 -10.05 -27.02 5.66
N LEU A 53 -10.48 -25.78 5.94
CA LEU A 53 -11.18 -24.90 5.01
C LEU A 53 -10.29 -23.68 4.72
N VAL A 54 -9.85 -23.53 3.48
CA VAL A 54 -9.10 -22.39 2.99
C VAL A 54 -10.04 -21.47 2.20
N ILE A 55 -10.06 -20.18 2.54
CA ILE A 55 -10.81 -19.15 1.82
C ILE A 55 -9.82 -18.07 1.43
N ASP A 56 -9.31 -18.11 0.21
CA ASP A 56 -8.12 -17.37 -0.20
C ASP A 56 -8.27 -16.80 -1.62
N HIS A 57 -7.35 -15.92 -2.03
CA HIS A 57 -7.32 -15.29 -3.34
C HIS A 57 -5.90 -15.26 -3.97
N HIS A 58 -4.91 -15.81 -3.28
CA HIS A 58 -3.55 -15.87 -3.79
C HIS A 58 -3.41 -16.91 -4.89
N GLU A 59 -2.46 -16.70 -5.81
CA GLU A 59 -2.09 -17.71 -6.79
C GLU A 59 -1.55 -18.95 -6.07
N ALA A 60 -1.89 -20.12 -6.59
CA ALA A 60 -1.43 -21.40 -6.05
C ALA A 60 -0.95 -22.32 -7.16
N ASP A 61 0.14 -23.03 -6.88
CA ASP A 61 0.79 -23.90 -7.86
C ASP A 61 0.03 -25.22 -8.05
N GLN A 62 -0.72 -25.65 -7.02
CA GLN A 62 -1.48 -26.89 -7.02
C GLN A 62 -2.68 -26.83 -6.08
N ILE A 63 -3.72 -27.63 -6.39
CA ILE A 63 -4.89 -27.78 -5.52
C ILE A 63 -4.63 -28.95 -4.56
N SER A 64 -4.73 -28.69 -3.24
CA SER A 64 -4.59 -29.72 -2.22
C SER A 64 -5.85 -30.62 -2.17
N GLN A 65 -5.62 -31.93 -2.15
CA GLN A 65 -6.71 -32.92 -1.92
C GLN A 65 -7.04 -33.13 -0.44
N TYR A 66 -6.29 -32.50 0.47
CA TYR A 66 -6.43 -32.65 1.93
C TYR A 66 -7.14 -31.46 2.59
N ALA A 67 -7.58 -30.48 1.81
CA ALA A 67 -8.31 -29.31 2.27
C ALA A 67 -9.44 -28.95 1.31
N CYS A 68 -10.50 -28.35 1.83
CA CYS A 68 -11.49 -27.65 1.02
C CYS A 68 -10.96 -26.26 0.72
N ILE A 69 -10.65 -25.97 -0.56
CA ILE A 69 -10.09 -24.68 -0.98
C ILE A 69 -11.11 -23.91 -1.80
N ILE A 70 -11.46 -22.72 -1.32
CA ILE A 70 -12.30 -21.73 -1.99
C ILE A 70 -11.40 -20.58 -2.40
N ASN A 71 -11.07 -20.52 -3.69
CA ASN A 71 -10.12 -19.55 -4.21
C ASN A 71 -10.52 -19.19 -5.65
N ASN A 72 -10.76 -17.90 -5.90
CA ASN A 72 -11.19 -17.39 -7.21
C ASN A 72 -10.11 -17.49 -8.30
N GLN A 73 -8.82 -17.60 -7.93
CA GLN A 73 -7.74 -17.78 -8.91
C GLN A 73 -7.75 -19.21 -9.49
N LEU A 74 -8.18 -20.20 -8.71
CA LEU A 74 -8.12 -21.63 -9.03
C LEU A 74 -9.38 -22.18 -9.73
N CYS A 75 -10.39 -21.36 -9.99
CA CYS A 75 -11.66 -21.77 -10.61
C CYS A 75 -12.10 -20.74 -11.66
N ASP A 76 -13.19 -21.03 -12.39
CA ASP A 76 -13.75 -20.16 -13.43
C ASP A 76 -14.57 -18.99 -12.87
N TYR A 77 -14.35 -18.59 -11.62
CA TYR A 77 -15.02 -17.41 -11.07
C TYR A 77 -14.59 -16.16 -11.86
N PRO A 78 -15.56 -15.37 -12.39
CA PRO A 78 -15.24 -14.28 -13.34
C PRO A 78 -14.41 -13.17 -12.71
N THR A 79 -14.68 -12.81 -11.45
CA THR A 79 -13.97 -11.76 -10.73
C THR A 79 -12.68 -12.31 -10.10
N LYS A 80 -11.54 -11.95 -10.65
CA LYS A 80 -10.21 -12.29 -10.08
C LYS A 80 -9.70 -11.25 -9.08
N SER A 81 -10.33 -10.11 -9.02
CA SER A 81 -9.94 -8.96 -8.18
C SER A 81 -10.73 -8.89 -6.87
N LEU A 82 -10.85 -10.01 -6.17
CA LEU A 82 -11.35 -10.06 -4.80
C LEU A 82 -10.19 -10.36 -3.86
N SER A 83 -10.07 -9.61 -2.76
CA SER A 83 -9.14 -9.93 -1.68
C SER A 83 -9.67 -11.06 -0.80
N GLY A 84 -8.86 -11.56 0.15
CA GLY A 84 -9.28 -12.61 1.06
C GLY A 84 -10.56 -12.27 1.82
N VAL A 85 -10.75 -11.01 2.27
CA VAL A 85 -12.01 -10.60 2.91
C VAL A 85 -13.17 -10.60 1.92
N GLY A 86 -12.94 -10.27 0.64
CA GLY A 86 -13.95 -10.40 -0.40
C GLY A 86 -14.39 -11.85 -0.61
N MET A 87 -13.43 -12.77 -0.63
CA MET A 87 -13.70 -14.21 -0.70
C MET A 87 -14.46 -14.73 0.52
N VAL A 88 -14.09 -14.30 1.72
CA VAL A 88 -14.81 -14.61 2.96
C VAL A 88 -16.26 -14.11 2.90
N TYR A 89 -16.46 -12.87 2.44
CA TYR A 89 -17.79 -12.32 2.25
C TYR A 89 -18.63 -13.15 1.29
N LYS A 90 -18.09 -13.55 0.13
CA LYS A 90 -18.81 -14.41 -0.84
C LYS A 90 -19.19 -15.77 -0.24
N PHE A 91 -18.26 -16.37 0.53
CA PHE A 91 -18.55 -17.59 1.25
C PHE A 91 -19.68 -17.41 2.27
N CYS A 92 -19.61 -16.36 3.10
CA CYS A 92 -20.63 -16.06 4.09
C CYS A 92 -21.99 -15.75 3.45
N SER A 93 -22.03 -14.98 2.35
CA SER A 93 -23.27 -14.69 1.62
C SER A 93 -23.92 -15.96 1.06
N TYR A 94 -23.12 -16.90 0.56
CA TYR A 94 -23.64 -18.20 0.12
C TYR A 94 -24.19 -19.03 1.29
N MET A 95 -23.52 -19.00 2.45
CA MET A 95 -24.03 -19.66 3.66
C MET A 95 -25.32 -19.01 4.16
N ASP A 96 -25.43 -17.69 4.08
CA ASP A 96 -26.65 -16.96 4.42
C ASP A 96 -27.83 -17.39 3.55
N GLU A 97 -27.60 -17.54 2.23
CA GLU A 97 -28.61 -18.05 1.28
C GLU A 97 -29.06 -19.46 1.66
N LEU A 98 -28.12 -20.38 1.94
CA LEU A 98 -28.43 -21.75 2.35
C LEU A 98 -29.20 -21.83 3.67
N MET A 99 -28.90 -20.92 4.60
CA MET A 99 -29.50 -20.89 5.93
C MET A 99 -30.74 -19.99 6.02
N ASN A 100 -31.08 -19.29 4.94
CA ASN A 100 -32.16 -18.30 4.86
C ASN A 100 -32.03 -17.21 5.96
N VAL A 101 -30.85 -16.65 6.10
CA VAL A 101 -30.49 -15.54 6.99
C VAL A 101 -29.79 -14.43 6.21
N ASP A 102 -29.51 -13.32 6.85
CA ASP A 102 -28.84 -12.15 6.24
C ASP A 102 -27.87 -11.53 7.25
N PHE A 103 -26.69 -12.12 7.36
CA PHE A 103 -25.64 -11.67 8.26
C PHE A 103 -24.44 -11.07 7.53
N ALA A 104 -24.09 -11.57 6.34
CA ALA A 104 -22.87 -11.21 5.63
C ALA A 104 -22.84 -9.70 5.27
N ASP A 105 -23.96 -9.14 4.84
CA ASP A 105 -24.08 -7.74 4.44
C ASP A 105 -23.81 -6.74 5.58
N GLN A 106 -23.88 -7.20 6.81
CA GLN A 106 -23.57 -6.37 7.98
C GLN A 106 -22.09 -6.02 8.07
N PHE A 107 -21.21 -6.73 7.34
CA PHE A 107 -19.75 -6.55 7.35
C PHE A 107 -19.21 -5.95 6.05
N LEU A 108 -20.07 -5.43 5.17
CA LEU A 108 -19.66 -4.85 3.89
C LEU A 108 -18.67 -3.69 4.04
N ASP A 109 -18.72 -2.93 5.12
CA ASP A 109 -17.76 -1.87 5.41
C ASP A 109 -16.34 -2.42 5.67
N LEU A 110 -16.22 -3.53 6.39
CA LEU A 110 -14.94 -4.23 6.56
C LEU A 110 -14.46 -4.89 5.26
N VAL A 111 -15.38 -5.38 4.44
CA VAL A 111 -15.06 -5.88 3.09
C VAL A 111 -14.46 -4.76 2.25
N ALA A 112 -15.10 -3.59 2.23
CA ALA A 112 -14.59 -2.42 1.53
C ALA A 112 -13.21 -1.99 2.05
N LEU A 113 -13.03 -1.93 3.38
CA LEU A 113 -11.74 -1.57 3.98
C LEU A 113 -10.64 -2.54 3.58
N GLY A 114 -10.88 -3.86 3.64
CA GLY A 114 -9.89 -4.87 3.30
C GLY A 114 -9.56 -4.88 1.81
N MET A 115 -10.57 -4.80 0.93
CA MET A 115 -10.37 -4.75 -0.52
C MET A 115 -9.58 -3.50 -0.96
N ILE A 116 -9.81 -2.36 -0.32
CA ILE A 116 -9.03 -1.13 -0.56
C ILE A 116 -7.61 -1.28 -0.02
N ALA A 117 -7.44 -1.86 1.18
CA ALA A 117 -6.13 -2.03 1.80
C ALA A 117 -5.23 -2.99 1.01
N ASP A 118 -5.83 -3.96 0.33
CA ASP A 118 -5.18 -4.94 -0.53
C ASP A 118 -5.15 -4.51 -2.01
N MET A 119 -5.54 -3.28 -2.30
CA MET A 119 -5.43 -2.62 -3.61
C MET A 119 -6.15 -3.37 -4.74
N MET A 120 -7.36 -3.88 -4.48
CA MET A 120 -8.17 -4.57 -5.49
C MET A 120 -8.62 -3.63 -6.61
N ASP A 121 -8.66 -4.15 -7.83
CA ASP A 121 -8.90 -3.37 -9.06
C ASP A 121 -10.37 -2.94 -9.19
N LEU A 122 -10.61 -1.64 -9.15
CA LEU A 122 -11.95 -1.04 -9.30
C LEU A 122 -12.51 -1.07 -10.72
N ARG A 123 -11.75 -1.51 -11.71
CA ARG A 123 -12.28 -1.76 -13.06
C ARG A 123 -13.23 -2.97 -13.08
N ASP A 124 -13.01 -3.90 -12.15
CA ASP A 124 -13.91 -5.01 -11.94
C ASP A 124 -15.21 -4.52 -11.29
N PHE A 125 -16.36 -4.88 -11.88
CA PHE A 125 -17.65 -4.38 -11.44
C PHE A 125 -18.06 -4.91 -10.06
N GLU A 126 -17.77 -6.17 -9.75
CA GLU A 126 -18.09 -6.75 -8.44
C GLU A 126 -17.24 -6.10 -7.34
N THR A 127 -15.94 -5.96 -7.58
CA THR A 127 -15.01 -5.26 -6.69
C THR A 127 -15.49 -3.84 -6.39
N ARG A 128 -15.82 -3.09 -7.43
CA ARG A 128 -16.34 -1.72 -7.30
C ARG A 128 -17.66 -1.70 -6.53
N HIS A 129 -18.58 -2.62 -6.85
CA HIS A 129 -19.88 -2.70 -6.18
C HIS A 129 -19.72 -2.93 -4.68
N LEU A 130 -18.93 -3.91 -4.27
CA LEU A 130 -18.71 -4.25 -2.86
C LEU A 130 -18.05 -3.09 -2.10
N ILE A 131 -17.04 -2.45 -2.69
CA ILE A 131 -16.39 -1.29 -2.09
C ILE A 131 -17.38 -0.13 -1.95
N THR A 132 -18.12 0.20 -3.01
CA THR A 132 -19.09 1.32 -2.99
C THR A 132 -20.15 1.08 -1.91
N LYS A 133 -20.74 -0.11 -1.89
CA LYS A 133 -21.78 -0.48 -0.91
C LYS A 133 -21.25 -0.45 0.52
N GLY A 134 -20.06 -0.97 0.74
CA GLY A 134 -19.45 -0.95 2.07
C GLY A 134 -19.14 0.46 2.59
N LEU A 135 -18.77 1.38 1.70
CA LEU A 135 -18.50 2.78 2.09
C LEU A 135 -19.76 3.62 2.27
N GLU A 136 -20.91 3.23 1.71
CA GLU A 136 -22.20 3.92 1.92
C GLU A 136 -22.64 3.91 3.39
N ASN A 137 -22.32 2.83 4.14
CA ASN A 137 -22.76 2.68 5.51
C ASN A 137 -21.69 2.04 6.39
N ILE A 138 -20.78 2.83 6.92
CA ILE A 138 -19.76 2.36 7.85
C ILE A 138 -20.38 2.11 9.22
N ARG A 139 -20.42 0.85 9.66
CA ARG A 139 -21.02 0.38 10.91
C ARG A 139 -19.98 -0.07 11.93
N ASN A 140 -18.88 -0.64 11.43
CA ASN A 140 -17.84 -1.21 12.27
C ASN A 140 -17.27 -0.18 13.25
N PRO A 141 -17.18 -0.50 14.56
CA PRO A 141 -16.72 0.43 15.59
C PRO A 141 -15.33 1.00 15.32
N TYR A 142 -14.38 0.15 14.93
CA TYR A 142 -13.01 0.58 14.62
C TYR A 142 -12.96 1.48 13.38
N PHE A 143 -13.66 1.09 12.30
CA PHE A 143 -13.67 1.88 11.08
C PHE A 143 -14.27 3.27 11.33
N LYS A 144 -15.40 3.37 12.04
CA LYS A 144 -15.96 4.66 12.49
C LYS A 144 -14.96 5.49 13.28
N GLY A 145 -14.32 4.87 14.28
CA GLY A 145 -13.33 5.56 15.12
C GLY A 145 -12.14 6.09 14.32
N MET A 146 -11.72 5.41 13.26
CA MET A 146 -10.67 5.89 12.36
C MET A 146 -11.16 7.00 11.44
N VAL A 147 -12.38 6.93 10.92
CA VAL A 147 -13.00 8.00 10.12
C VAL A 147 -13.10 9.29 10.95
N ASP A 148 -13.59 9.21 12.18
CA ASP A 148 -13.69 10.36 13.10
C ASP A 148 -12.30 10.96 13.35
N LYS A 149 -11.30 10.13 13.55
CA LYS A 149 -9.92 10.55 13.79
C LYS A 149 -9.28 11.23 12.59
N GLN A 150 -9.71 10.87 11.39
CA GLN A 150 -9.23 11.40 10.11
C GLN A 150 -10.23 12.41 9.49
N SER A 151 -11.18 12.91 10.27
CA SER A 151 -12.26 13.79 9.80
C SER A 151 -11.78 15.01 9.01
N TYR A 152 -10.63 15.59 9.38
CA TYR A 152 -10.03 16.69 8.63
C TYR A 152 -9.59 16.27 7.21
N SER A 153 -9.00 15.10 7.07
CA SER A 153 -8.53 14.57 5.78
C SER A 153 -9.66 13.99 4.92
N LEU A 154 -10.77 13.61 5.56
CA LEU A 154 -11.96 13.04 4.93
C LEU A 154 -13.13 14.01 4.91
N LYS A 155 -12.88 15.33 5.04
CA LYS A 155 -13.90 16.39 5.10
C LYS A 155 -14.84 16.43 3.90
N ASP A 156 -14.35 16.01 2.73
CA ASP A 156 -15.10 16.00 1.47
C ASP A 156 -15.89 14.69 1.24
N GLY A 157 -15.98 13.87 2.28
CA GLY A 157 -16.64 12.56 2.26
C GLY A 157 -15.67 11.39 2.19
N ILE A 158 -16.24 10.20 2.36
CA ILE A 158 -15.49 8.94 2.32
C ILE A 158 -15.45 8.45 0.89
N SER A 159 -14.25 8.11 0.42
CA SER A 159 -14.00 7.59 -0.92
C SER A 159 -12.95 6.48 -0.87
N PRO A 160 -12.85 5.60 -1.91
CA PRO A 160 -11.82 4.59 -1.94
C PRO A 160 -10.40 5.16 -1.80
N ILE A 161 -10.10 6.28 -2.48
CA ILE A 161 -8.83 7.00 -2.34
C ILE A 161 -8.63 7.49 -0.90
N GLY A 162 -9.66 8.11 -0.31
CA GLY A 162 -9.61 8.61 1.07
C GLY A 162 -9.27 7.50 2.06
N VAL A 163 -9.92 6.34 1.95
CA VAL A 163 -9.63 5.16 2.78
C VAL A 163 -8.22 4.61 2.52
N ALA A 164 -7.81 4.51 1.24
CA ALA A 164 -6.48 4.02 0.85
C ALA A 164 -5.33 4.89 1.41
N PHE A 165 -5.52 6.21 1.49
CA PHE A 165 -4.48 7.12 1.97
C PHE A 165 -4.55 7.45 3.46
N TYR A 166 -5.74 7.48 4.05
CA TYR A 166 -5.94 8.00 5.40
C TYR A 166 -6.40 6.97 6.44
N ILE A 167 -6.75 5.74 6.04
CA ILE A 167 -7.19 4.68 6.97
C ILE A 167 -6.38 3.40 6.79
N ALA A 168 -6.35 2.80 5.61
CA ALA A 168 -5.62 1.56 5.34
C ALA A 168 -4.13 1.60 5.78
N PRO A 169 -3.37 2.71 5.62
CA PRO A 169 -1.97 2.76 6.05
C PRO A 169 -1.76 2.62 7.56
N TYR A 170 -2.75 2.91 8.39
CA TYR A 170 -2.67 2.74 9.84
C TYR A 170 -2.85 1.27 10.24
N VAL A 171 -3.79 0.57 9.59
CA VAL A 171 -3.96 -0.88 9.73
C VAL A 171 -2.69 -1.59 9.27
N ASN A 172 -2.21 -1.30 8.07
CA ASN A 172 -1.01 -1.90 7.50
C ASN A 172 0.26 -1.63 8.34
N ALA A 173 0.38 -0.45 8.94
CA ALA A 173 1.48 -0.16 9.85
C ALA A 173 1.41 -1.03 11.12
N THR A 174 0.21 -1.23 11.67
CA THR A 174 -0.01 -2.06 12.85
C THR A 174 0.30 -3.53 12.58
N ILE A 175 -0.13 -4.06 11.44
CA ILE A 175 0.18 -5.44 11.03
C ILE A 175 1.69 -5.65 10.90
N ARG A 176 2.42 -4.68 10.33
CA ARG A 176 3.86 -4.79 10.05
C ARG A 176 4.76 -4.51 11.25
N MET A 177 4.39 -3.58 12.14
CA MET A 177 5.26 -3.06 13.20
C MET A 177 4.61 -3.08 14.60
N GLY A 178 3.36 -3.46 14.72
CA GLY A 178 2.67 -3.60 15.99
C GLY A 178 3.18 -4.80 16.77
N THR A 179 3.18 -4.68 18.11
CA THR A 179 3.36 -5.84 18.98
C THR A 179 2.17 -6.78 18.86
N GLN A 180 2.31 -8.01 19.37
CA GLN A 180 1.20 -8.97 19.34
C GLN A 180 -0.03 -8.45 20.09
N GLU A 181 0.19 -7.76 21.21
CA GLU A 181 -0.89 -7.14 21.99
C GLU A 181 -1.58 -6.01 21.19
N GLU A 182 -0.81 -5.14 20.52
CA GLU A 182 -1.35 -4.06 19.70
C GLU A 182 -2.18 -4.61 18.52
N LYS A 183 -1.73 -5.70 17.89
CA LYS A 183 -2.46 -6.38 16.83
C LYS A 183 -3.75 -7.03 17.34
N LEU A 184 -3.70 -7.66 18.52
CA LEU A 184 -4.86 -8.26 19.16
C LEU A 184 -5.91 -7.20 19.50
N ILE A 185 -5.50 -6.07 20.08
CA ILE A 185 -6.40 -4.94 20.36
C ILE A 185 -7.06 -4.42 19.07
N LEU A 186 -6.29 -4.30 17.97
CA LEU A 186 -6.84 -3.91 16.67
C LEU A 186 -7.90 -4.92 16.19
N PHE A 187 -7.57 -6.21 16.17
CA PHE A 187 -8.49 -7.26 15.74
C PHE A 187 -9.77 -7.25 16.58
N GLU A 188 -9.64 -7.28 17.90
CA GLU A 188 -10.78 -7.29 18.80
C GLU A 188 -11.63 -6.03 18.75
N SER A 189 -11.04 -4.87 18.37
CA SER A 189 -11.78 -3.63 18.19
C SER A 189 -12.69 -3.64 16.95
N MET A 190 -12.44 -4.55 16.00
CA MET A 190 -13.29 -4.78 14.84
C MET A 190 -14.46 -5.74 15.11
N LEU A 191 -14.44 -6.45 16.24
CA LEU A 191 -15.54 -7.32 16.65
C LEU A 191 -16.62 -6.48 17.32
N ASP A 192 -17.85 -6.46 16.77
CA ASP A 192 -18.94 -5.60 17.21
C ASP A 192 -19.23 -5.72 18.72
N TYR A 193 -19.19 -6.95 19.26
CA TYR A 193 -19.46 -7.22 20.67
C TYR A 193 -18.29 -6.86 21.60
N ARG A 194 -17.06 -6.59 21.07
CA ARG A 194 -15.86 -6.28 21.85
C ARG A 194 -15.37 -4.84 21.67
N GLY A 195 -15.68 -4.21 20.56
CA GLY A 195 -15.16 -2.87 20.22
C GLY A 195 -15.44 -1.82 21.30
N TYR A 196 -16.61 -1.85 21.91
CA TYR A 196 -17.02 -0.91 22.95
C TYR A 196 -16.77 -1.39 24.40
N GLU A 197 -16.16 -2.58 24.58
CA GLU A 197 -15.74 -3.02 25.91
C GLU A 197 -14.74 -2.04 26.52
N LEU A 198 -14.94 -1.75 27.81
CA LEU A 198 -14.01 -0.91 28.58
C LEU A 198 -12.80 -1.74 29.03
N ILE A 199 -11.63 -1.27 28.68
CA ILE A 199 -10.35 -1.88 29.05
C ILE A 199 -9.45 -0.86 29.77
N SER A 200 -8.44 -1.32 30.49
CA SER A 200 -7.49 -0.44 31.16
C SER A 200 -6.75 0.44 30.16
N SER A 201 -6.80 1.75 30.37
CA SER A 201 -6.14 2.70 29.46
C SER A 201 -4.62 2.60 29.54
N THR A 202 -3.98 2.51 28.37
CA THR A 202 -2.52 2.61 28.24
C THR A 202 -2.05 4.03 27.89
N LYS A 203 -2.96 5.01 27.91
CA LYS A 203 -2.64 6.42 27.63
C LYS A 203 -1.77 7.01 28.74
N ARG A 204 -0.73 7.74 28.37
CA ARG A 204 0.17 8.41 29.31
C ARG A 204 -0.62 9.38 30.23
N GLY A 205 -0.45 9.25 31.53
CA GLY A 205 -1.14 10.07 32.52
C GLY A 205 -2.55 9.60 32.89
N CYS A 206 -3.05 8.51 32.30
CA CYS A 206 -4.40 7.95 32.54
C CYS A 206 -4.34 6.62 33.31
N LYS A 207 -3.33 6.38 34.14
CA LYS A 207 -3.20 5.15 34.94
C LYS A 207 -4.43 4.96 35.83
N GLY A 208 -5.07 3.80 35.74
CA GLY A 208 -6.30 3.47 36.49
C GLY A 208 -7.60 3.98 35.84
N GLN A 209 -7.53 4.66 34.74
CA GLN A 209 -8.69 5.02 33.91
C GLN A 209 -9.02 3.89 32.92
N GLN A 210 -10.24 3.89 32.43
CA GLN A 210 -10.70 2.99 31.40
C GLN A 210 -10.94 3.76 30.10
N GLU A 211 -10.80 3.07 28.98
CA GLU A 211 -11.14 3.53 27.65
C GLU A 211 -11.76 2.39 26.85
N THR A 212 -12.51 2.67 25.80
CA THR A 212 -13.00 1.62 24.92
C THR A 212 -11.87 0.99 24.13
N ARG A 213 -12.04 -0.26 23.77
CA ARG A 213 -11.09 -0.99 22.92
C ARG A 213 -10.84 -0.25 21.59
N VAL A 214 -11.88 0.32 20.99
CA VAL A 214 -11.79 1.14 19.77
C VAL A 214 -10.90 2.37 19.99
N GLU A 215 -11.11 3.13 21.06
CA GLU A 215 -10.28 4.31 21.38
C GLU A 215 -8.80 3.92 21.51
N GLN A 216 -8.52 2.82 22.20
CA GLN A 216 -7.16 2.31 22.35
C GLN A 216 -6.58 1.85 21.00
N ALA A 217 -7.32 1.08 20.20
CA ALA A 217 -6.89 0.61 18.89
C ALA A 217 -6.57 1.78 17.94
N CYS A 218 -7.44 2.76 17.81
CA CYS A 218 -7.25 3.93 16.96
C CYS A 218 -6.02 4.75 17.40
N ARG A 219 -5.79 4.89 18.72
CA ARG A 219 -4.60 5.54 19.26
C ARG A 219 -3.32 4.74 18.98
N ASN A 220 -3.36 3.42 19.20
CA ASN A 220 -2.22 2.52 18.95
C ASN A 220 -1.82 2.57 17.47
N CYS A 221 -2.77 2.43 16.56
CA CYS A 221 -2.53 2.52 15.11
C CYS A 221 -1.85 3.84 14.73
N THR A 222 -2.30 4.96 15.32
CA THR A 222 -1.68 6.27 15.09
C THR A 222 -0.25 6.32 15.62
N ASN A 223 -0.01 5.84 16.84
CA ASN A 223 1.30 5.82 17.44
C ASN A 223 2.28 4.92 16.66
N ILE A 224 1.81 3.76 16.21
CA ILE A 224 2.59 2.83 15.40
C ILE A 224 2.94 3.46 14.05
N LYS A 225 1.97 4.10 13.39
CA LYS A 225 2.22 4.81 12.13
C LYS A 225 3.26 5.92 12.30
N ASN A 226 3.20 6.67 13.40
CA ASN A 226 4.19 7.68 13.74
C ASN A 226 5.57 7.07 14.02
N ARG A 227 5.64 5.93 14.72
CA ARG A 227 6.90 5.17 14.92
C ARG A 227 7.47 4.72 13.56
N GLN A 228 6.62 4.18 12.69
CA GLN A 228 6.98 3.76 11.34
C GLN A 228 7.56 4.92 10.53
N THR A 229 6.90 6.08 10.55
CA THR A 229 7.35 7.28 9.86
C THR A 229 8.71 7.74 10.36
N LYS A 230 8.90 7.85 11.68
CA LYS A 230 10.18 8.25 12.27
C LYS A 230 11.32 7.28 11.94
N ALA A 231 11.05 5.96 12.03
CA ALA A 231 12.05 4.95 11.69
C ALA A 231 12.43 5.00 10.20
N ARG A 232 11.45 5.21 9.32
CA ARG A 232 11.66 5.40 7.89
C ARG A 232 12.50 6.65 7.62
N ASP A 233 12.19 7.79 8.23
CA ASP A 233 12.87 9.07 7.98
C ASP A 233 14.34 9.01 8.46
N ALA A 234 14.58 8.40 9.62
CA ALA A 234 15.95 8.18 10.11
C ALA A 234 16.76 7.22 9.20
N ALA A 235 16.13 6.18 8.67
CA ALA A 235 16.76 5.28 7.72
C ALA A 235 17.06 5.99 6.39
N LEU A 236 16.14 6.83 5.90
CA LEU A 236 16.32 7.62 4.68
C LEU A 236 17.54 8.53 4.77
N GLU A 237 17.71 9.27 5.86
CA GLU A 237 18.86 10.15 6.06
C GLU A 237 20.19 9.37 5.96
N THR A 238 20.25 8.20 6.55
CA THR A 238 21.42 7.33 6.49
C THR A 238 21.66 6.81 5.06
N ILE A 239 20.60 6.40 4.37
CA ILE A 239 20.67 5.84 3.01
C ILE A 239 21.07 6.94 2.01
N GLU A 240 20.54 8.14 2.15
CA GLU A 240 20.89 9.27 1.28
C GLU A 240 22.38 9.61 1.39
N ARG A 241 22.95 9.57 2.58
CA ARG A 241 24.40 9.72 2.76
C ARG A 241 25.19 8.63 2.02
N ILE A 242 24.75 7.36 2.09
CA ILE A 242 25.38 6.25 1.35
C ILE A 242 25.29 6.49 -0.16
N ILE A 243 24.16 7.00 -0.67
CA ILE A 243 23.98 7.31 -2.09
C ILE A 243 25.01 8.37 -2.53
N GLU A 244 25.20 9.43 -1.76
CA GLU A 244 26.14 10.51 -2.04
C GLU A 244 27.59 10.04 -1.95
N GLU A 245 27.99 9.40 -0.84
CA GLU A 245 29.36 8.93 -0.60
C GLU A 245 29.83 7.94 -1.66
N LYS A 246 28.95 7.03 -2.09
CA LYS A 246 29.23 6.00 -3.10
C LYS A 246 28.93 6.46 -4.54
N LYS A 247 28.48 7.69 -4.75
CA LYS A 247 28.09 8.24 -6.06
C LYS A 247 27.11 7.36 -6.83
N LEU A 248 26.13 6.77 -6.13
CA LEU A 248 25.23 5.80 -6.72
C LEU A 248 24.29 6.40 -7.78
N LEU A 249 24.15 7.73 -7.81
CA LEU A 249 23.35 8.45 -8.80
C LEU A 249 23.99 8.44 -10.21
N ASP A 250 25.25 8.03 -10.34
CA ASP A 250 25.88 7.83 -11.64
C ASP A 250 25.27 6.63 -12.39
N ASN A 251 24.54 5.74 -11.68
CA ASN A 251 23.91 4.56 -12.26
C ASN A 251 22.47 4.83 -12.72
N LYS A 252 22.04 4.16 -13.76
CA LYS A 252 20.68 4.23 -14.30
C LYS A 252 19.64 3.63 -13.35
N ILE A 253 19.97 2.52 -12.70
CA ILE A 253 19.18 1.93 -11.60
C ILE A 253 19.91 2.22 -10.29
N LEU A 254 19.20 2.81 -9.33
CA LEU A 254 19.74 3.12 -8.02
C LEU A 254 19.69 1.85 -7.12
N ALA A 255 20.75 1.03 -7.22
CA ALA A 255 20.88 -0.18 -6.41
C ALA A 255 21.74 0.09 -5.17
N ILE A 256 21.13 -0.05 -3.99
CA ILE A 256 21.71 0.33 -2.70
C ILE A 256 21.91 -0.92 -1.85
N LYS A 257 23.16 -1.21 -1.51
CA LYS A 257 23.56 -2.27 -0.59
C LYS A 257 23.60 -1.74 0.84
N LEU A 258 22.83 -2.39 1.74
CA LEU A 258 22.84 -2.11 3.17
C LEU A 258 23.63 -3.21 3.90
N ASP A 259 24.87 -2.94 4.24
CA ASP A 259 25.77 -3.89 4.93
C ASP A 259 25.38 -4.15 6.39
N THR A 260 24.67 -3.23 7.01
CA THR A 260 24.15 -3.31 8.37
C THR A 260 22.66 -2.99 8.35
N PHE A 261 21.94 -3.32 9.44
CA PHE A 261 20.50 -3.05 9.60
C PHE A 261 20.17 -1.53 9.61
N ALA A 262 20.54 -0.83 8.54
CA ALA A 262 20.21 0.58 8.36
C ALA A 262 18.69 0.79 8.16
N ALA A 263 17.95 -0.26 7.79
CA ALA A 263 16.50 -0.24 7.68
C ALA A 263 15.91 -1.59 8.10
N ASP A 264 14.80 -1.53 8.84
CA ASP A 264 13.95 -2.71 9.09
C ASP A 264 13.47 -3.29 7.76
N LYS A 265 13.53 -4.63 7.61
CA LYS A 265 13.06 -5.35 6.42
C LYS A 265 11.62 -4.98 6.04
N ASN A 266 10.79 -4.61 7.02
CA ASN A 266 9.40 -4.20 6.80
C ASN A 266 9.27 -2.78 6.22
N LEU A 267 10.34 -1.98 6.24
CA LEU A 267 10.37 -0.60 5.74
C LEU A 267 11.03 -0.47 4.37
N THR A 268 11.75 -1.48 3.89
CA THR A 268 12.53 -1.39 2.63
C THR A 268 11.67 -0.97 1.44
N GLY A 269 10.46 -1.54 1.30
CA GLY A 269 9.55 -1.17 0.22
C GLY A 269 9.05 0.28 0.29
N LEU A 270 8.78 0.80 1.50
CA LEU A 270 8.36 2.19 1.70
C LEU A 270 9.49 3.17 1.41
N ILE A 271 10.72 2.83 1.85
CA ILE A 271 11.91 3.63 1.62
C ILE A 271 12.27 3.64 0.13
N ALA A 272 12.28 2.47 -0.51
CA ALA A 272 12.55 2.35 -1.95
C ALA A 272 11.57 3.18 -2.78
N ASN A 273 10.28 3.19 -2.42
CA ASN A 273 9.27 4.00 -3.09
C ASN A 273 9.53 5.52 -2.94
N GLN A 274 9.96 5.96 -1.76
CA GLN A 274 10.29 7.36 -1.52
C GLN A 274 11.56 7.81 -2.25
N LEU A 275 12.59 6.95 -2.29
CA LEU A 275 13.82 7.20 -3.05
C LEU A 275 13.54 7.22 -4.55
N MET A 276 12.71 6.31 -5.05
CA MET A 276 12.28 6.27 -6.45
C MET A 276 11.59 7.57 -6.86
N ALA A 277 10.66 8.06 -6.03
CA ALA A 277 9.96 9.31 -6.28
C ALA A 277 10.91 10.54 -6.23
N LYS A 278 11.87 10.54 -5.30
CA LYS A 278 12.84 11.62 -5.13
C LYS A 278 13.84 11.70 -6.29
N TYR A 279 14.41 10.55 -6.67
CA TYR A 279 15.49 10.49 -7.66
C TYR A 279 14.99 10.18 -9.08
N GLN A 280 13.69 9.98 -9.25
CA GLN A 280 13.00 9.76 -10.54
C GLN A 280 13.66 8.67 -11.40
N ARG A 281 13.99 7.53 -10.77
CA ARG A 281 14.57 6.34 -11.43
C ARG A 281 14.26 5.07 -10.65
N PRO A 282 14.40 3.89 -11.26
CA PRO A 282 14.20 2.63 -10.56
C PRO A 282 15.18 2.47 -9.38
N VAL A 283 14.68 1.89 -8.27
CA VAL A 283 15.43 1.70 -7.03
C VAL A 283 15.39 0.24 -6.60
N LEU A 284 16.55 -0.32 -6.24
CA LEU A 284 16.70 -1.57 -5.53
C LEU A 284 17.32 -1.27 -4.15
N LEU A 285 16.58 -1.55 -3.08
CA LEU A 285 17.07 -1.38 -1.71
C LEU A 285 17.26 -2.76 -1.09
N LEU A 286 18.53 -3.15 -0.89
CA LEU A 286 18.94 -4.51 -0.65
C LEU A 286 19.70 -4.64 0.67
N ASN A 287 19.28 -5.59 1.52
CA ASN A 287 19.98 -5.99 2.73
C ASN A 287 20.91 -7.17 2.44
N LYS A 288 22.01 -7.24 3.18
CA LYS A 288 22.93 -8.37 3.13
C LYS A 288 22.28 -9.61 3.75
N VAL A 289 22.30 -10.72 3.02
CA VAL A 289 21.93 -12.05 3.50
C VAL A 289 23.17 -12.93 3.43
N VAL A 290 23.44 -13.68 4.48
CA VAL A 290 24.56 -14.61 4.55
C VAL A 290 23.99 -15.99 4.87
N GLU A 291 24.07 -16.87 3.92
CA GLU A 291 23.66 -18.26 4.08
C GLU A 291 24.88 -19.17 4.23
N LYS A 292 24.76 -20.15 5.11
CA LYS A 292 25.77 -21.22 5.26
C LYS A 292 25.37 -22.38 4.38
N VAL A 293 26.10 -22.58 3.28
CA VAL A 293 25.85 -23.66 2.35
C VAL A 293 26.83 -24.81 2.68
N PRO A 294 26.34 -26.00 3.09
CA PRO A 294 27.20 -27.15 3.35
C PRO A 294 27.83 -27.65 2.05
N VAL A 295 29.11 -27.94 2.13
CA VAL A 295 29.88 -28.57 1.02
C VAL A 295 30.06 -30.05 1.32
N TYR A 296 29.68 -30.89 0.40
CA TYR A 296 29.73 -32.32 0.54
C TYR A 296 30.88 -32.89 -0.31
N ASP A 297 31.51 -33.97 0.16
CA ASP A 297 32.44 -34.74 -0.64
C ASP A 297 31.72 -35.68 -1.66
N ALA A 298 32.47 -36.38 -2.46
CA ALA A 298 31.92 -37.32 -3.45
C ALA A 298 31.11 -38.48 -2.84
N LEU A 299 31.21 -38.68 -1.52
CA LEU A 299 30.49 -39.72 -0.76
C LEU A 299 29.27 -39.14 -0.03
N GLY A 300 28.94 -37.85 -0.23
CA GLY A 300 27.81 -37.19 0.40
C GLY A 300 28.01 -36.77 1.86
N LYS A 301 29.28 -36.77 2.34
CA LYS A 301 29.61 -36.32 3.70
C LYS A 301 29.94 -34.82 3.69
N GLU A 302 29.36 -34.08 4.61
CA GLU A 302 29.67 -32.63 4.80
C GLU A 302 31.13 -32.48 5.22
N ILE A 303 31.92 -31.75 4.43
CA ILE A 303 33.35 -31.52 4.65
C ILE A 303 33.68 -30.10 5.07
N SER A 304 32.82 -29.14 4.72
CA SER A 304 32.94 -27.73 5.09
C SER A 304 31.63 -26.98 4.91
N THR A 305 31.58 -25.76 5.36
CA THR A 305 30.45 -24.83 5.12
C THR A 305 31.00 -23.56 4.48
N LEU A 306 30.49 -23.22 3.30
CA LEU A 306 30.81 -21.94 2.64
C LEU A 306 29.76 -20.92 2.97
N ALA A 307 30.20 -19.66 3.19
CA ALA A 307 29.29 -18.54 3.29
C ALA A 307 28.92 -18.05 1.88
N SER A 308 27.66 -18.17 1.51
CA SER A 308 27.10 -17.53 0.32
C SER A 308 26.53 -16.17 0.73
N ILE A 309 26.92 -15.12 0.01
CA ILE A 309 26.42 -13.77 0.24
C ILE A 309 25.48 -13.38 -0.90
N SER A 310 24.28 -13.00 -0.52
CA SER A 310 23.30 -12.38 -1.43
C SER A 310 22.84 -11.02 -0.89
N TRP A 311 22.23 -10.23 -1.76
CA TRP A 311 21.64 -8.94 -1.48
C TRP A 311 20.17 -9.02 -1.84
N GLU A 312 19.32 -8.94 -0.83
CA GLU A 312 17.88 -9.18 -0.97
C GLU A 312 17.05 -8.05 -0.40
N GLY A 313 15.96 -7.70 -1.08
CA GLY A 313 15.13 -6.61 -0.62
C GLY A 313 14.01 -6.22 -1.55
N SER A 314 13.76 -4.92 -1.67
CA SER A 314 12.64 -4.38 -2.40
C SER A 314 13.08 -3.62 -3.65
N GLY A 315 12.45 -3.93 -4.79
CA GLY A 315 12.54 -3.18 -6.02
C GLY A 315 11.33 -2.27 -6.24
N ARG A 316 11.59 -1.05 -6.75
CA ARG A 316 10.55 -0.12 -7.19
C ARG A 316 10.93 0.46 -8.54
N GLY A 317 10.08 0.23 -9.56
CA GLY A 317 10.20 0.84 -10.88
C GLY A 317 9.67 2.26 -10.88
N TYR A 318 10.10 3.06 -11.84
CA TYR A 318 9.64 4.44 -12.00
C TYR A 318 8.63 4.52 -13.16
N ASP A 319 7.38 4.27 -12.83
CA ASP A 319 6.24 4.18 -13.76
C ASP A 319 5.81 5.51 -14.39
N LYS A 320 6.31 6.65 -13.84
CA LYS A 320 6.09 7.98 -14.44
C LYS A 320 6.95 8.26 -15.66
N SER A 321 7.91 7.40 -15.97
CA SER A 321 8.69 7.43 -17.21
C SER A 321 8.15 6.40 -18.21
N LYS A 322 8.85 6.25 -19.34
CA LYS A 322 8.56 5.17 -20.30
C LYS A 322 9.05 3.79 -19.85
N PHE A 323 9.68 3.70 -18.68
CA PHE A 323 10.16 2.45 -18.08
C PHE A 323 9.05 1.84 -17.24
N ASP A 324 8.30 0.91 -17.79
CA ASP A 324 7.02 0.45 -17.25
C ASP A 324 7.07 -0.91 -16.54
N ASN A 325 8.17 -1.68 -16.69
CA ASN A 325 8.29 -3.03 -16.11
C ASN A 325 9.69 -3.36 -15.59
N LEU A 326 9.95 -3.00 -14.34
CA LEU A 326 11.23 -3.33 -13.68
C LEU A 326 11.40 -4.84 -13.49
N ARG A 327 10.32 -5.58 -13.17
CA ARG A 327 10.40 -7.02 -12.94
C ARG A 327 10.89 -7.78 -14.18
N GLU A 328 10.32 -7.46 -15.33
CA GLU A 328 10.72 -8.06 -16.62
C GLU A 328 12.18 -7.76 -16.93
N PHE A 329 12.58 -6.49 -16.86
CA PHE A 329 13.96 -6.06 -17.06
C PHE A 329 14.96 -6.82 -16.17
N LEU A 330 14.62 -7.03 -14.89
CA LEU A 330 15.46 -7.80 -13.97
C LEU A 330 15.57 -9.28 -14.38
N LYS A 331 14.46 -9.90 -14.77
CA LYS A 331 14.44 -11.31 -15.24
C LYS A 331 15.22 -11.49 -16.54
N GLU A 332 15.03 -10.61 -17.51
CA GLU A 332 15.75 -10.65 -18.80
C GLU A 332 17.26 -10.47 -18.65
N SER A 333 17.73 -9.83 -17.57
CA SER A 333 19.16 -9.72 -17.29
C SER A 333 19.84 -11.06 -17.00
N GLU A 334 19.08 -12.07 -16.52
CA GLU A 334 19.58 -13.37 -16.02
C GLU A 334 20.63 -13.26 -14.89
N LEU A 335 20.75 -12.07 -14.26
CA LEU A 335 21.75 -11.77 -13.23
C LEU A 335 21.16 -11.76 -11.82
N VAL A 336 19.83 -11.84 -11.68
CA VAL A 336 19.13 -11.89 -10.41
C VAL A 336 18.79 -13.33 -10.02
N MET A 337 18.73 -13.60 -8.72
CA MET A 337 18.31 -14.91 -8.20
C MET A 337 16.79 -15.06 -8.36
N TYR A 338 16.07 -14.00 -8.08
CA TYR A 338 14.61 -13.90 -8.24
C TYR A 338 14.18 -12.45 -8.40
N ALA A 339 13.03 -12.25 -9.03
CA ALA A 339 12.29 -10.99 -9.09
C ALA A 339 10.80 -11.32 -9.05
N GLU A 340 10.16 -11.15 -7.87
CA GLU A 340 8.80 -11.63 -7.58
C GLU A 340 7.90 -10.50 -7.11
N GLY A 341 6.65 -10.48 -7.58
CA GLY A 341 5.66 -9.45 -7.28
C GLY A 341 5.15 -8.73 -8.52
N HIS A 342 4.73 -7.49 -8.37
CA HIS A 342 4.19 -6.69 -9.47
C HIS A 342 5.29 -6.11 -10.37
N ALA A 343 4.91 -5.63 -11.57
CA ALA A 343 5.85 -5.08 -12.55
C ALA A 343 6.82 -4.03 -11.98
N ASN A 344 6.33 -3.12 -11.13
CA ASN A 344 7.11 -2.03 -10.54
C ASN A 344 7.15 -2.03 -9.00
N ALA A 345 6.68 -3.09 -8.34
CA ALA A 345 6.75 -3.27 -6.89
C ALA A 345 6.99 -4.73 -6.55
N LEU A 346 8.26 -5.08 -6.28
CA LEU A 346 8.69 -6.48 -6.22
C LEU A 346 9.73 -6.72 -5.13
N GLY A 347 9.89 -7.98 -4.75
CA GLY A 347 11.04 -8.55 -4.06
C GLY A 347 12.11 -8.95 -5.05
N VAL A 348 13.37 -8.75 -4.72
CA VAL A 348 14.50 -9.07 -5.58
C VAL A 348 15.68 -9.57 -4.77
N GLY A 349 16.39 -10.57 -5.32
CA GLY A 349 17.63 -11.10 -4.79
C GLY A 349 18.72 -11.14 -5.84
N ILE A 350 19.95 -10.73 -5.48
CA ILE A 350 21.12 -10.74 -6.36
C ILE A 350 22.30 -11.30 -5.57
N THR A 351 23.05 -12.25 -6.13
CA THR A 351 24.28 -12.74 -5.51
C THR A 351 25.34 -11.64 -5.46
N ASP A 352 26.24 -11.68 -4.47
CA ASP A 352 27.31 -10.69 -4.39
C ASP A 352 28.21 -10.70 -5.63
N ASN A 353 28.43 -11.88 -6.22
CA ASN A 353 29.21 -12.07 -7.43
C ASN A 353 28.59 -11.39 -8.68
N ASN A 354 27.26 -11.43 -8.80
CA ASN A 354 26.55 -10.86 -9.95
C ASN A 354 26.27 -9.36 -9.82
N PHE A 355 26.40 -8.80 -8.62
CA PHE A 355 25.95 -7.44 -8.35
C PHE A 355 26.63 -6.40 -9.26
N THR A 356 27.95 -6.44 -9.37
CA THR A 356 28.70 -5.49 -10.21
C THR A 356 28.39 -5.68 -11.70
N THR A 357 28.26 -6.93 -12.13
CA THR A 357 27.87 -7.27 -13.50
C THR A 357 26.47 -6.74 -13.83
N PHE A 358 25.53 -6.87 -12.89
CA PHE A 358 24.17 -6.32 -13.02
C PHE A 358 24.18 -4.77 -13.16
N ILE A 359 24.96 -4.06 -12.36
CA ILE A 359 25.07 -2.61 -12.48
C ILE A 359 25.62 -2.19 -13.86
N ASN A 360 26.66 -2.84 -14.33
CA ASN A 360 27.23 -2.57 -15.65
C ASN A 360 26.23 -2.87 -16.78
N TYR A 361 25.56 -4.01 -16.71
CA TYR A 361 24.49 -4.38 -17.64
C TYR A 361 23.38 -3.31 -17.67
N SER A 362 22.88 -2.92 -16.50
CA SER A 362 21.81 -1.94 -16.39
C SER A 362 22.20 -0.59 -16.96
N ASN A 363 23.44 -0.15 -16.70
CA ASN A 363 23.94 1.12 -17.24
C ASN A 363 24.08 1.08 -18.76
N GLN A 364 24.51 -0.05 -19.31
CA GLN A 364 24.64 -0.23 -20.76
C GLN A 364 23.26 -0.35 -21.44
N ALA A 365 22.38 -1.19 -20.92
CA ALA A 365 21.05 -1.45 -21.49
C ALA A 365 20.16 -0.18 -21.44
N LEU A 366 20.34 0.67 -20.44
CA LEU A 366 19.58 1.89 -20.25
C LEU A 366 20.37 3.16 -20.60
N ALA A 367 21.52 3.06 -21.32
CA ALA A 367 22.39 4.19 -21.59
C ALA A 367 21.63 5.39 -22.21
N ASP A 368 20.84 5.12 -23.23
CA ASP A 368 20.05 6.12 -23.95
C ASP A 368 18.65 6.32 -23.38
N PHE A 369 18.31 5.64 -22.26
CA PHE A 369 16.99 5.74 -21.69
C PHE A 369 16.84 7.03 -20.86
N ASP A 370 15.79 7.79 -21.17
CA ASP A 370 15.42 9.01 -20.47
C ASP A 370 14.31 8.72 -19.44
N PHE A 371 14.62 8.99 -18.16
CA PHE A 371 13.68 8.87 -17.05
C PHE A 371 12.85 10.13 -16.80
N THR A 372 12.87 11.09 -17.71
CA THR A 372 12.04 12.30 -17.60
C THR A 372 10.56 11.90 -17.40
N PRO A 373 9.88 12.43 -16.36
CA PRO A 373 8.50 12.08 -16.09
C PRO A 373 7.59 12.51 -17.24
N CYS A 374 6.76 11.58 -17.68
CA CYS A 374 5.70 11.81 -18.65
C CYS A 374 4.35 11.85 -17.93
N TYR A 375 3.60 12.93 -18.10
CA TYR A 375 2.24 13.03 -17.63
C TYR A 375 1.28 12.60 -18.73
N LYS A 376 0.51 11.54 -18.49
CA LYS A 376 -0.60 11.14 -19.37
C LYS A 376 -1.81 11.94 -18.90
N VAL A 377 -2.22 12.94 -19.70
CA VAL A 377 -3.39 13.74 -19.40
C VAL A 377 -4.62 13.13 -20.04
N ASP A 378 -5.72 13.08 -19.30
CA ASP A 378 -6.99 12.51 -19.75
C ASP A 378 -7.81 13.53 -20.53
N PHE A 379 -7.65 14.82 -20.22
CA PHE A 379 -8.36 15.90 -20.91
C PHE A 379 -7.54 17.20 -20.92
N ILE A 380 -7.72 18.01 -21.97
CA ILE A 380 -7.06 19.31 -22.13
C ILE A 380 -8.13 20.39 -22.24
N PHE A 381 -8.05 21.39 -21.35
CA PHE A 381 -8.77 22.64 -21.47
C PHE A 381 -7.86 23.70 -22.10
N TYR A 382 -8.44 24.66 -22.80
CA TYR A 382 -7.69 25.74 -23.41
C TYR A 382 -8.02 27.08 -22.76
N GLY A 383 -7.01 27.71 -22.19
CA GLY A 383 -7.01 29.09 -21.71
C GLY A 383 -8.24 29.51 -20.94
N ASP A 384 -8.93 30.51 -21.48
CA ASP A 384 -10.10 31.09 -20.85
C ASP A 384 -11.43 30.39 -21.19
N ASP A 385 -11.39 29.30 -21.99
CA ASP A 385 -12.61 28.62 -22.45
C ASP A 385 -13.17 27.63 -21.41
N PHE A 386 -12.39 27.24 -20.40
CA PHE A 386 -12.88 26.35 -19.37
C PHE A 386 -13.66 27.08 -18.27
N ARG A 387 -14.66 26.41 -17.72
CA ARG A 387 -15.48 26.93 -16.62
C ARG A 387 -15.07 26.27 -15.33
N GLY A 388 -15.12 27.01 -14.22
CA GLY A 388 -14.86 26.44 -12.88
C GLY A 388 -15.84 25.32 -12.54
N SER A 389 -17.08 25.32 -13.06
CA SER A 389 -18.04 24.22 -12.93
C SER A 389 -17.50 22.89 -13.47
N ASP A 390 -16.76 22.92 -14.58
CA ASP A 390 -16.23 21.70 -15.20
C ASP A 390 -15.22 21.01 -14.28
N ILE A 391 -14.42 21.80 -13.56
CA ILE A 391 -13.49 21.29 -12.54
C ILE A 391 -14.25 20.69 -11.36
N VAL A 392 -15.34 21.35 -10.92
CA VAL A 392 -16.17 20.85 -9.80
C VAL A 392 -16.87 19.55 -10.19
N GLU A 393 -17.44 19.46 -11.39
CA GLU A 393 -18.10 18.25 -11.89
C GLU A 393 -17.16 17.06 -11.92
N ILE A 394 -15.90 17.23 -12.38
CA ILE A 394 -14.89 16.17 -12.35
C ILE A 394 -14.57 15.81 -10.90
N ALA A 395 -14.37 16.80 -10.01
CA ALA A 395 -14.05 16.57 -8.60
C ALA A 395 -15.18 15.84 -7.84
N GLU A 396 -16.44 15.96 -8.26
CA GLU A 396 -17.59 15.25 -7.68
C GLU A 396 -17.56 13.74 -7.94
N LEU A 397 -16.84 13.30 -8.97
CA LEU A 397 -16.67 11.88 -9.28
C LEU A 397 -15.65 11.17 -8.37
N LYS A 398 -15.20 11.80 -7.30
CA LYS A 398 -14.15 11.30 -6.38
C LYS A 398 -14.45 9.91 -5.78
N SER A 399 -15.71 9.54 -5.67
CA SER A 399 -16.14 8.21 -5.20
C SER A 399 -15.82 7.08 -6.19
N LEU A 400 -15.52 7.40 -7.44
CA LEU A 400 -15.22 6.41 -8.48
C LEU A 400 -13.72 6.09 -8.58
N TRP A 401 -12.86 6.95 -8.04
CA TRP A 401 -11.41 6.82 -8.19
C TRP A 401 -10.81 5.88 -7.16
N GLY A 402 -9.83 5.09 -7.57
CA GLY A 402 -9.09 4.15 -6.72
C GLY A 402 -8.16 3.28 -7.55
N GLN A 403 -7.80 2.13 -7.03
CA GLN A 403 -6.91 1.20 -7.72
C GLN A 403 -7.48 0.79 -9.08
N GLY A 404 -6.69 0.92 -10.14
CA GLY A 404 -7.08 0.60 -11.52
C GLY A 404 -7.98 1.64 -12.20
N VAL A 405 -8.59 2.57 -11.43
CA VAL A 405 -9.36 3.72 -11.94
C VAL A 405 -8.76 4.96 -11.33
N GLU A 406 -7.71 5.46 -11.93
CA GLU A 406 -6.97 6.61 -11.43
C GLU A 406 -7.80 7.89 -11.51
N GLU A 407 -7.54 8.82 -10.58
CA GLU A 407 -8.07 10.17 -10.65
C GLU A 407 -7.51 10.87 -11.88
N PRO A 408 -8.37 11.47 -12.74
CA PRO A 408 -7.93 12.02 -14.01
C PRO A 408 -6.96 13.19 -13.82
N LEU A 409 -5.95 13.23 -14.67
CA LEU A 409 -5.09 14.38 -14.85
C LEU A 409 -5.64 15.26 -15.97
N VAL A 410 -5.83 16.53 -15.69
CA VAL A 410 -6.22 17.50 -16.68
C VAL A 410 -5.10 18.51 -16.95
N ALA A 411 -4.95 18.90 -18.20
CA ALA A 411 -4.10 20.02 -18.57
C ALA A 411 -4.97 21.25 -18.83
N ILE A 412 -4.45 22.42 -18.50
CA ILE A 412 -4.99 23.69 -18.97
C ILE A 412 -3.86 24.42 -19.68
N GLU A 413 -4.03 24.65 -20.98
CA GLU A 413 -3.04 25.28 -21.83
C GLU A 413 -3.33 26.76 -22.07
N HIS A 414 -2.31 27.54 -22.29
CA HIS A 414 -2.38 28.96 -22.64
C HIS A 414 -3.12 29.85 -21.62
N ILE A 415 -2.89 29.58 -20.31
CA ILE A 415 -3.46 30.42 -19.23
C ILE A 415 -2.62 31.69 -19.10
N ASN A 416 -3.28 32.84 -19.20
CA ASN A 416 -2.67 34.14 -18.92
C ASN A 416 -2.83 34.46 -17.43
N ILE A 417 -1.73 34.61 -16.71
CA ILE A 417 -1.72 35.00 -15.31
C ILE A 417 -1.03 36.34 -15.14
N HIS A 418 -1.57 37.16 -14.24
CA HIS A 418 -0.99 38.44 -13.84
C HIS A 418 -0.24 38.28 -12.50
N ASN A 419 0.81 39.03 -12.30
CA ASN A 419 1.63 38.99 -11.07
C ASN A 419 0.76 39.10 -9.79
N GLY A 420 -0.30 39.95 -9.81
CA GLY A 420 -1.22 40.13 -8.70
C GLY A 420 -2.10 38.90 -8.40
N ASN A 421 -2.16 37.91 -9.29
CA ASN A 421 -2.95 36.69 -9.09
C ASN A 421 -2.15 35.57 -8.43
N VAL A 422 -0.83 35.76 -8.24
CA VAL A 422 0.10 34.74 -7.73
C VAL A 422 0.49 35.06 -6.29
N VAL A 423 0.31 34.11 -5.39
CA VAL A 423 0.65 34.24 -3.97
C VAL A 423 1.45 33.05 -3.50
N LEU A 424 2.57 33.30 -2.80
CA LEU A 424 3.29 32.25 -2.08
C LEU A 424 2.83 32.23 -0.61
N MET A 425 2.08 31.21 -0.25
CA MET A 425 1.56 31.01 1.12
C MET A 425 2.58 30.24 1.96
N SER A 426 2.68 30.56 3.26
CA SER A 426 3.51 29.86 4.26
C SER A 426 4.97 29.63 3.81
N PRO A 427 5.71 30.65 3.34
CA PRO A 427 7.03 30.51 2.71
C PRO A 427 8.05 29.78 3.61
N ASP A 428 7.97 29.96 4.93
CA ASP A 428 8.98 29.44 5.88
C ASP A 428 8.71 27.99 6.32
N LYS A 429 7.45 27.52 6.27
CA LYS A 429 7.09 26.23 6.84
C LYS A 429 6.66 25.21 5.81
N SER A 430 5.81 25.60 4.88
CA SER A 430 5.24 24.74 3.85
C SER A 430 4.87 25.59 2.64
N PRO A 431 5.89 26.03 1.87
CA PRO A 431 5.65 26.95 0.76
C PRO A 431 4.62 26.34 -0.21
N THR A 432 3.59 27.11 -0.50
CA THR A 432 2.48 26.70 -1.36
C THR A 432 2.15 27.84 -2.31
N LEU A 433 2.28 27.61 -3.60
CA LEU A 433 1.83 28.56 -4.63
C LEU A 433 0.31 28.48 -4.79
N LYS A 434 -0.32 29.63 -4.80
CA LYS A 434 -1.71 29.80 -5.18
C LYS A 434 -1.82 30.79 -6.31
N ILE A 435 -2.49 30.42 -7.39
CA ILE A 435 -2.85 31.29 -8.50
C ILE A 435 -4.37 31.33 -8.57
N THR A 436 -4.94 32.54 -8.56
CA THR A 436 -6.39 32.71 -8.68
C THR A 436 -6.72 33.24 -10.06
N LEU A 437 -7.48 32.47 -10.83
CA LEU A 437 -7.89 32.83 -12.20
C LEU A 437 -9.13 33.74 -12.20
N PRO A 438 -9.37 34.51 -13.28
CA PRO A 438 -10.52 35.39 -13.36
C PRO A 438 -11.88 34.73 -13.20
N ASN A 439 -12.01 33.46 -13.58
CA ASN A 439 -13.23 32.66 -13.43
C ASN A 439 -13.43 32.11 -11.99
N GLY A 440 -12.58 32.48 -11.04
CA GLY A 440 -12.65 32.05 -9.65
C GLY A 440 -11.91 30.73 -9.34
N THR A 441 -11.40 30.03 -10.35
CA THR A 441 -10.62 28.80 -10.15
C THR A 441 -9.30 29.09 -9.44
N SER A 442 -8.97 28.30 -8.44
CA SER A 442 -7.71 28.39 -7.71
C SER A 442 -6.78 27.23 -8.08
N LEU A 443 -5.61 27.55 -8.60
CA LEU A 443 -4.54 26.58 -8.86
C LEU A 443 -3.63 26.54 -7.65
N ILE A 444 -3.42 25.36 -7.07
CA ILE A 444 -2.62 25.19 -5.85
C ILE A 444 -1.49 24.21 -6.11
N LYS A 445 -0.26 24.62 -5.85
CA LYS A 445 0.93 23.78 -5.89
C LYS A 445 1.60 23.76 -4.51
N PHE A 446 1.49 22.60 -3.84
CA PHE A 446 2.16 22.37 -2.57
C PHE A 446 3.66 22.13 -2.75
N LYS A 447 4.45 22.34 -1.69
CA LYS A 447 5.91 22.16 -1.66
C LYS A 447 6.62 22.94 -2.76
N SER A 448 6.17 24.13 -3.02
CA SER A 448 6.77 25.08 -3.97
C SER A 448 8.00 25.74 -3.38
N SER A 449 8.72 26.51 -4.19
CA SER A 449 9.88 27.28 -3.77
C SER A 449 9.70 28.76 -4.05
N GLN A 450 10.54 29.60 -3.43
CA GLN A 450 10.65 31.02 -3.73
C GLN A 450 11.04 31.26 -5.20
N GLU A 451 11.96 30.43 -5.72
CA GLU A 451 12.41 30.48 -7.12
C GLU A 451 11.26 30.21 -8.10
N GLU A 452 10.39 29.24 -7.80
CA GLU A 452 9.19 28.97 -8.62
C GLU A 452 8.22 30.13 -8.60
N TYR A 453 8.04 30.76 -7.44
CA TYR A 453 7.21 31.96 -7.31
C TYR A 453 7.77 33.11 -8.17
N GLU A 454 9.06 33.36 -8.13
CA GLU A 454 9.73 34.41 -8.91
C GLU A 454 9.64 34.15 -10.42
N LYS A 455 9.74 32.88 -10.87
CA LYS A 455 9.55 32.50 -12.28
C LYS A 455 8.16 32.81 -12.84
N LEU A 456 7.14 32.89 -11.96
CA LEU A 456 5.78 33.24 -12.37
C LEU A 456 5.54 34.74 -12.43
N HIS A 457 6.55 35.55 -12.13
CA HIS A 457 6.51 37.00 -12.24
C HIS A 457 7.28 37.46 -13.48
N SER A 458 6.66 38.27 -14.31
CA SER A 458 7.30 38.86 -15.48
C SER A 458 7.41 40.37 -15.34
N GLU A 459 8.37 40.97 -16.02
CA GLU A 459 8.55 42.42 -16.10
C GLU A 459 7.34 43.10 -16.75
N THR A 460 6.65 42.42 -17.65
CA THR A 460 5.42 42.89 -18.30
C THR A 460 4.18 42.77 -17.40
N GLY A 461 4.30 42.17 -16.23
CA GLY A 461 3.18 41.95 -15.29
C GLY A 461 2.24 40.81 -15.68
N CYS A 462 2.46 40.11 -16.79
CA CYS A 462 1.68 38.99 -17.30
C CYS A 462 2.58 37.91 -17.91
N ILE A 463 2.23 36.64 -17.66
CA ILE A 463 2.90 35.46 -18.23
C ILE A 463 1.87 34.44 -18.67
N THR A 464 2.14 33.72 -19.77
CA THR A 464 1.31 32.58 -20.22
C THR A 464 1.96 31.27 -19.75
N ILE A 465 1.15 30.43 -19.12
CA ILE A 465 1.60 29.12 -18.61
C ILE A 465 0.71 27.97 -19.08
N ASN A 466 1.25 26.78 -19.06
CA ASN A 466 0.51 25.52 -19.15
C ASN A 466 0.62 24.81 -17.81
N ILE A 467 -0.46 24.18 -17.36
CA ILE A 467 -0.49 23.42 -16.12
C ILE A 467 -1.04 22.04 -16.35
N VAL A 468 -0.60 21.09 -15.51
CA VAL A 468 -1.19 19.77 -15.37
C VAL A 468 -1.54 19.56 -13.90
N GLY A 469 -2.74 19.10 -13.62
CA GLY A 469 -3.19 18.92 -12.25
C GLY A 469 -4.41 18.02 -12.14
N ARG A 470 -4.86 17.87 -10.90
CA ARG A 470 -6.09 17.17 -10.55
C ARG A 470 -7.18 18.16 -10.21
N CYS A 471 -8.43 17.77 -10.45
CA CYS A 471 -9.59 18.58 -10.16
C CYS A 471 -9.99 18.40 -8.69
N GLU A 472 -10.05 19.49 -7.96
CA GLU A 472 -10.51 19.51 -6.57
C GLU A 472 -11.63 20.54 -6.41
N ARG A 473 -12.47 20.37 -5.39
CA ARG A 473 -13.45 21.35 -4.97
C ARG A 473 -13.16 21.81 -3.56
N ASN A 474 -13.30 23.08 -3.30
CA ASN A 474 -13.23 23.63 -1.96
C ASN A 474 -14.61 24.06 -1.50
N ILE A 475 -15.02 23.65 -0.30
CA ILE A 475 -16.29 24.03 0.31
C ILE A 475 -16.02 24.92 1.51
N TRP A 476 -16.45 26.17 1.43
CA TRP A 476 -16.35 27.15 2.51
C TRP A 476 -17.70 27.82 2.75
N ASN A 477 -18.22 27.71 3.97
CA ASN A 477 -19.55 28.25 4.35
C ASN A 477 -20.68 27.85 3.38
N GLY A 478 -20.66 26.63 2.85
CA GLY A 478 -21.63 26.14 1.89
C GLY A 478 -21.42 26.59 0.44
N ILE A 479 -20.41 27.42 0.17
CA ILE A 479 -20.03 27.84 -1.17
C ILE A 479 -18.98 26.86 -1.72
N VAL A 480 -19.27 26.26 -2.87
CA VAL A 480 -18.36 25.38 -3.60
C VAL A 480 -17.56 26.21 -4.58
N THR A 481 -16.23 26.08 -4.53
CA THR A 481 -15.31 26.73 -5.48
C THR A 481 -14.36 25.70 -6.09
N PRO A 482 -13.97 25.86 -7.37
CA PRO A 482 -13.00 25.01 -8.05
C PRO A 482 -11.57 25.28 -7.60
#